data_774d2ea054a6d0d57a6e55f496b24123
#
_entry.id   774d2ea054a6d0d57a6e55f496b24123
#
_cell.length_a   1.000
_cell.length_b   1.000
_cell.length_c   1.000
_cell.angle_alpha   90.00
_cell.angle_beta   90.00
_cell.angle_gamma   90.00
#
_symmetry.space_group_name_H-M   'P 1'
#
loop_
_entity.id
_entity.type
_entity.pdbx_description
1 polymer ?
#
loop_
_entity_poly.entity_id
_entity_poly.type
_entity_poly.pdbx_seq_one_letter_code
_entity_poly.pdbx_strand_id
1 'polypeptide(L)'
;MGYLMKTTSILLVALLVLVMMFGFVGCQPTDETAGSSSDNGPADPITFTFMTYNVRVQVSNDADKRVPYDTVKDRAPLILQHIADADPDVLCIQEWTGNHTMEVAPSLEEQYEILVFQRGDFFESCAILYKKDRFELISTEHFWLSETPEEPSKSWDAEYLRIYASTLLRDKLSNKTFRAGTTHLDLAKVARGKQRKMVVDHTANSAEPAIVCGDFNFDARHDLYLYCINTLNDCRTLVTNATTTASYNGYNVDGQILDDDGAVKNGYGYPIDQIFVKRDAFTVHSYNVLNYLIDGKFSSDHFPVVVELSIND
;
A
#
# COMPACT_ATOMS: atom_id res chain seq x y z
N MET A 1 -15.48 -64.38 -11.26
CA MET A 1 -14.14 -64.78 -11.80
C MET A 1 -13.50 -63.51 -12.28
N GLY A 2 -12.40 -62.97 -11.74
CA GLY A 2 -11.52 -63.34 -10.64
C GLY A 2 -10.89 -62.05 -10.08
N TYR A 3 -10.70 -62.08 -8.77
CA TYR A 3 -9.95 -61.10 -7.98
C TYR A 3 -8.49 -61.05 -8.40
N LEU A 4 -7.90 -59.84 -8.46
CA LEU A 4 -6.46 -59.68 -8.18
C LEU A 4 -6.19 -58.41 -7.37
N MET A 5 -5.93 -58.60 -6.08
CA MET A 5 -5.34 -57.67 -5.16
C MET A 5 -3.88 -57.40 -5.59
N LYS A 6 -3.44 -56.16 -5.56
CA LYS A 6 -2.02 -55.82 -5.52
C LYS A 6 -1.72 -54.96 -4.28
N THR A 7 -0.83 -55.46 -3.53
CA THR A 7 -0.30 -55.14 -2.21
C THR A 7 0.46 -53.80 -2.21
N THR A 8 0.22 -53.03 -1.18
CA THR A 8 0.97 -51.87 -0.72
C THR A 8 2.34 -52.24 -0.20
N SER A 9 3.38 -51.55 -0.65
CA SER A 9 4.72 -51.59 -0.03
C SER A 9 4.97 -50.26 0.70
N ILE A 10 5.06 -50.36 2.04
CA ILE A 10 5.48 -49.27 2.93
C ILE A 10 7.00 -49.29 2.98
N LEU A 11 7.63 -48.21 2.57
CA LEU A 11 9.08 -48.05 2.75
C LEU A 11 9.33 -47.28 4.06
N LEU A 12 9.89 -47.96 5.03
CA LEU A 12 10.33 -47.40 6.32
C LEU A 12 11.76 -46.88 6.15
N VAL A 13 11.99 -45.58 6.27
CA VAL A 13 13.34 -44.99 6.34
C VAL A 13 13.74 -44.84 7.77
N ALA A 14 14.73 -45.64 8.20
CA ALA A 14 15.34 -45.58 9.50
C ALA A 14 16.40 -44.48 9.54
N LEU A 15 16.26 -43.52 10.45
CA LEU A 15 17.24 -42.46 10.71
C LEU A 15 18.30 -42.95 11.70
N LEU A 16 19.54 -43.12 11.27
CA LEU A 16 20.68 -43.47 12.09
C LEU A 16 21.21 -42.22 12.81
N VAL A 17 21.07 -42.15 14.14
CA VAL A 17 21.73 -41.13 14.95
C VAL A 17 23.10 -41.63 15.37
N LEU A 18 24.15 -40.98 14.87
CA LEU A 18 25.54 -41.25 15.27
C LEU A 18 25.92 -40.34 16.47
N VAL A 19 26.02 -40.91 17.66
CA VAL A 19 26.52 -40.22 18.84
C VAL A 19 28.02 -40.36 18.88
N MET A 20 28.78 -39.30 18.69
CA MET A 20 30.23 -39.25 18.98
C MET A 20 30.43 -38.72 20.39
N MET A 21 30.93 -39.61 21.24
CA MET A 21 31.48 -39.21 22.53
C MET A 21 32.91 -38.73 22.33
N PHE A 22 33.22 -37.50 22.69
CA PHE A 22 34.60 -37.04 22.93
C PHE A 22 34.81 -36.73 24.40
N GLY A 23 35.96 -37.26 24.88
CA GLY A 23 36.32 -37.30 26.25
C GLY A 23 36.64 -35.93 26.88
N PHE A 24 36.35 -35.84 28.15
CA PHE A 24 36.71 -34.75 29.02
C PHE A 24 38.22 -34.76 29.31
N VAL A 25 38.89 -33.65 28.99
CA VAL A 25 40.18 -33.27 29.61
C VAL A 25 39.88 -32.06 30.49
N GLY A 26 40.06 -32.20 31.77
CA GLY A 26 39.84 -31.15 32.76
C GLY A 26 40.94 -30.07 32.66
N CYS A 27 40.50 -28.82 32.68
CA CYS A 27 41.34 -27.68 33.08
C CYS A 27 40.59 -26.88 34.14
N GLN A 28 41.30 -26.47 35.16
CA GLN A 28 40.80 -25.70 36.31
C GLN A 28 40.41 -24.26 35.95
N PRO A 29 39.53 -23.63 36.72
CA PRO A 29 39.04 -22.29 36.43
C PRO A 29 40.05 -21.24 36.89
N THR A 30 40.44 -20.35 35.97
CA THR A 30 40.99 -19.05 36.30
C THR A 30 39.81 -18.06 36.37
N ASP A 31 39.65 -17.42 37.52
CA ASP A 31 38.78 -16.29 37.74
C ASP A 31 39.23 -15.13 36.82
N GLU A 32 38.53 -14.93 35.71
CA GLU A 32 38.50 -13.66 35.02
C GLU A 32 37.06 -13.12 35.07
N THR A 33 36.90 -12.05 35.84
CA THR A 33 35.73 -11.20 35.81
C THR A 33 35.60 -10.58 34.42
N ALA A 34 34.97 -11.31 33.50
CA ALA A 34 34.51 -10.73 32.23
C ALA A 34 33.30 -9.86 32.54
N GLY A 35 33.53 -8.57 32.61
CA GLY A 35 32.46 -7.58 32.54
C GLY A 35 31.67 -7.79 31.23
N SER A 36 30.44 -8.26 31.36
CA SER A 36 29.49 -8.25 30.26
C SER A 36 29.21 -6.79 29.95
N SER A 37 29.91 -6.22 28.96
CA SER A 37 29.43 -5.01 28.27
C SER A 37 28.16 -5.41 27.55
N SER A 38 27.01 -5.13 28.16
CA SER A 38 25.77 -5.03 27.40
C SER A 38 25.99 -3.91 26.41
N ASP A 39 26.26 -4.27 25.17
CA ASP A 39 26.22 -3.34 24.03
C ASP A 39 24.77 -2.93 23.85
N ASN A 40 24.33 -1.95 24.65
CA ASN A 40 23.05 -1.26 24.49
C ASN A 40 23.21 -0.22 23.38
N GLY A 41 23.52 -0.67 22.16
CA GLY A 41 23.25 0.13 20.98
C GLY A 41 21.77 0.51 20.96
N PRO A 42 21.40 1.64 20.34
CA PRO A 42 19.99 1.98 20.19
C PRO A 42 19.27 0.78 19.51
N ALA A 43 18.16 0.34 20.10
CA ALA A 43 17.35 -0.73 19.53
C ALA A 43 16.92 -0.33 18.11
N ASP A 44 16.92 -1.26 17.17
CA ASP A 44 16.45 -1.02 15.82
C ASP A 44 15.02 -0.43 15.85
N PRO A 45 14.73 0.57 15.00
CA PRO A 45 13.41 1.17 14.99
C PRO A 45 12.35 0.14 14.60
N ILE A 46 11.19 0.21 15.26
CA ILE A 46 10.04 -0.62 14.89
C ILE A 46 9.45 -0.04 13.60
N THR A 47 9.62 -0.75 12.49
CA THR A 47 9.14 -0.35 11.16
C THR A 47 7.82 -1.04 10.82
N PHE A 48 7.09 -0.46 9.86
CA PHE A 48 5.93 -1.08 9.22
C PHE A 48 5.89 -0.75 7.73
N THR A 49 5.31 -1.67 6.96
CA THR A 49 5.13 -1.51 5.51
C THR A 49 3.77 -0.87 5.22
N PHE A 50 3.80 0.23 4.47
CA PHE A 50 2.61 0.98 4.06
C PHE A 50 2.51 0.99 2.54
N MET A 51 1.32 0.69 1.99
CA MET A 51 1.08 0.58 0.55
C MET A 51 -0.11 1.42 0.11
N THR A 52 -0.02 2.07 -1.04
CA THR A 52 -1.17 2.63 -1.76
C THR A 52 -1.34 1.96 -3.10
N TYR A 53 -2.59 1.70 -3.50
CA TYR A 53 -2.88 0.98 -4.72
C TYR A 53 -4.23 1.39 -5.33
N ASN A 54 -4.22 2.04 -6.48
CA ASN A 54 -5.40 2.17 -7.33
C ASN A 54 -5.62 0.83 -8.07
N VAL A 55 -6.69 0.10 -7.72
CA VAL A 55 -6.95 -1.27 -8.22
C VAL A 55 -7.81 -1.30 -9.48
N ARG A 56 -8.09 -0.15 -10.06
CA ARG A 56 -8.93 0.03 -11.25
C ARG A 56 -10.37 -0.48 -11.09
N VAL A 57 -11.30 0.42 -11.14
CA VAL A 57 -12.73 0.11 -11.26
C VAL A 57 -13.01 -0.74 -12.50
N GLN A 58 -13.98 -1.65 -12.42
CA GLN A 58 -14.48 -2.33 -13.60
C GLN A 58 -15.49 -1.45 -14.32
N VAL A 59 -15.19 -1.06 -15.54
CA VAL A 59 -16.09 -0.28 -16.39
C VAL A 59 -16.92 -1.23 -17.25
N SER A 60 -18.25 -1.12 -17.20
CA SER A 60 -19.17 -2.05 -17.88
C SER A 60 -19.25 -1.85 -19.41
N ASN A 61 -18.88 -0.68 -19.91
CA ASN A 61 -18.95 -0.32 -21.33
C ASN A 61 -17.56 -0.22 -21.91
N ASP A 62 -17.05 -1.34 -22.26
CA ASP A 62 -15.70 -1.61 -22.70
C ASP A 62 -15.39 -1.19 -24.13
N ALA A 63 -15.72 0.03 -24.53
CA ALA A 63 -15.03 0.67 -25.64
C ALA A 63 -13.53 0.86 -25.37
N ASP A 64 -13.13 0.70 -24.09
CA ASP A 64 -11.79 0.94 -23.58
C ASP A 64 -11.15 -0.33 -23.00
N LYS A 65 -11.54 -1.52 -23.49
CA LYS A 65 -10.84 -2.78 -23.14
C LYS A 65 -9.43 -2.76 -23.71
N ARG A 66 -8.53 -2.12 -22.96
CA ARG A 66 -7.10 -2.13 -23.30
C ARG A 66 -6.49 -3.51 -23.12
N VAL A 67 -7.11 -4.35 -22.28
CA VAL A 67 -6.70 -5.74 -22.06
C VAL A 67 -7.91 -6.69 -22.05
N PRO A 68 -7.77 -7.93 -22.56
CA PRO A 68 -8.89 -8.88 -22.67
C PRO A 68 -9.36 -9.45 -21.31
N TYR A 69 -8.66 -9.14 -20.22
CA TYR A 69 -8.91 -9.63 -18.85
C TYR A 69 -9.21 -8.49 -17.87
N ASP A 70 -9.94 -7.44 -18.28
CA ASP A 70 -10.16 -6.24 -17.45
C ASP A 70 -11.31 -6.37 -16.44
N THR A 71 -11.88 -7.56 -16.25
CA THR A 71 -12.82 -7.74 -15.14
C THR A 71 -12.09 -7.82 -13.79
N VAL A 72 -12.73 -7.35 -12.72
CA VAL A 72 -12.16 -7.50 -11.36
C VAL A 72 -11.88 -8.96 -11.05
N LYS A 73 -12.76 -9.88 -11.48
CA LYS A 73 -12.58 -11.31 -11.29
C LYS A 73 -11.29 -11.84 -11.94
N ASP A 74 -10.98 -11.38 -13.15
CA ASP A 74 -9.76 -11.79 -13.86
C ASP A 74 -8.51 -11.18 -13.24
N ARG A 75 -8.61 -9.95 -12.71
CA ARG A 75 -7.50 -9.21 -12.10
C ARG A 75 -7.28 -9.51 -10.62
N ALA A 76 -8.29 -10.03 -9.91
CA ALA A 76 -8.20 -10.32 -8.47
C ALA A 76 -6.98 -11.17 -8.09
N PRO A 77 -6.65 -12.29 -8.78
CA PRO A 77 -5.45 -13.05 -8.46
C PRO A 77 -4.16 -12.25 -8.60
N LEU A 78 -4.10 -11.33 -9.58
CA LEU A 78 -2.94 -10.47 -9.83
C LEU A 78 -2.83 -9.36 -8.78
N ILE A 79 -3.96 -8.77 -8.37
CA ILE A 79 -4.03 -7.79 -7.27
C ILE A 79 -3.55 -8.44 -5.97
N LEU A 80 -4.07 -9.63 -5.66
CA LEU A 80 -3.70 -10.40 -4.47
C LEU A 80 -2.21 -10.79 -4.46
N GLN A 81 -1.63 -11.10 -5.63
CA GLN A 81 -0.20 -11.40 -5.73
C GLN A 81 0.66 -10.18 -5.41
N HIS A 82 0.35 -8.98 -5.93
CA HIS A 82 1.06 -7.76 -5.55
C HIS A 82 0.94 -7.45 -4.05
N ILE A 83 -0.24 -7.69 -3.45
CA ILE A 83 -0.43 -7.53 -2.01
C ILE A 83 0.41 -8.54 -1.23
N ALA A 84 0.44 -9.80 -1.67
CA ALA A 84 1.24 -10.85 -1.03
C ALA A 84 2.75 -10.59 -1.15
N ASP A 85 3.21 -10.11 -2.31
CA ASP A 85 4.63 -9.81 -2.55
C ASP A 85 5.11 -8.62 -1.69
N ALA A 86 4.24 -7.64 -1.45
CA ALA A 86 4.53 -6.48 -0.60
C ALA A 86 4.31 -6.75 0.89
N ASP A 87 3.41 -7.66 1.23
CA ASP A 87 2.95 -8.00 2.59
C ASP A 87 2.71 -6.74 3.46
N PRO A 88 1.93 -5.74 2.99
CA PRO A 88 1.82 -4.47 3.68
C PRO A 88 1.14 -4.62 5.04
N ASP A 89 1.63 -3.90 6.04
CA ASP A 89 0.99 -3.82 7.35
C ASP A 89 -0.26 -2.93 7.31
N VAL A 90 -0.22 -1.88 6.46
CA VAL A 90 -1.37 -1.02 6.15
C VAL A 90 -1.44 -0.82 4.62
N LEU A 91 -2.62 -1.01 4.06
CA LEU A 91 -2.90 -0.88 2.63
C LEU A 91 -4.07 0.07 2.40
N CYS A 92 -3.83 1.12 1.61
CA CYS A 92 -4.84 2.07 1.17
C CYS A 92 -5.17 1.84 -0.30
N ILE A 93 -6.44 1.63 -0.62
CA ILE A 93 -6.89 1.29 -1.97
C ILE A 93 -7.82 2.38 -2.51
N GLN A 94 -7.65 2.72 -3.78
CA GLN A 94 -8.54 3.57 -4.54
C GLN A 94 -9.27 2.73 -5.61
N GLU A 95 -10.40 3.22 -6.06
CA GLU A 95 -11.29 2.54 -7.02
C GLU A 95 -11.83 1.18 -6.53
N TRP A 96 -11.95 1.00 -5.21
CA TRP A 96 -12.58 -0.18 -4.64
C TRP A 96 -14.09 -0.20 -4.94
N THR A 97 -14.58 -1.34 -5.42
CA THR A 97 -16.00 -1.54 -5.78
C THR A 97 -16.59 -2.77 -5.11
N GLY A 98 -17.90 -2.98 -5.24
CA GLY A 98 -18.55 -4.21 -4.79
C GLY A 98 -17.96 -5.48 -5.41
N ASN A 99 -17.44 -5.40 -6.65
CA ASN A 99 -16.75 -6.53 -7.28
C ASN A 99 -15.43 -6.87 -6.56
N HIS A 100 -14.67 -5.87 -6.10
CA HIS A 100 -13.48 -6.10 -5.29
C HIS A 100 -13.83 -6.71 -3.92
N THR A 101 -14.94 -6.28 -3.32
CA THR A 101 -15.46 -6.89 -2.08
C THR A 101 -15.81 -8.37 -2.27
N MET A 102 -16.31 -8.76 -3.45
CA MET A 102 -16.64 -10.16 -3.73
C MET A 102 -15.43 -11.02 -4.12
N GLU A 103 -14.49 -10.47 -4.89
CA GLU A 103 -13.44 -11.26 -5.53
C GLU A 103 -12.06 -11.13 -4.83
N VAL A 104 -11.81 -10.04 -4.10
CA VAL A 104 -10.50 -9.76 -3.44
C VAL A 104 -10.59 -9.90 -1.93
N ALA A 105 -11.62 -9.29 -1.30
CA ALA A 105 -11.72 -9.23 0.16
C ALA A 105 -11.69 -10.61 0.84
N PRO A 106 -12.37 -11.67 0.36
CA PRO A 106 -12.39 -12.98 1.04
C PRO A 106 -11.00 -13.58 1.26
N SER A 107 -10.03 -13.26 0.40
CA SER A 107 -8.65 -13.75 0.53
C SER A 107 -7.82 -12.94 1.54
N LEU A 108 -8.31 -11.79 1.99
CA LEU A 108 -7.61 -10.86 2.88
C LEU A 108 -8.23 -10.80 4.29
N GLU A 109 -9.50 -11.20 4.43
CA GLU A 109 -10.28 -11.04 5.67
C GLU A 109 -9.73 -11.82 6.87
N GLU A 110 -8.94 -12.87 6.68
CA GLU A 110 -8.30 -13.58 7.78
C GLU A 110 -7.24 -12.70 8.45
N GLN A 111 -6.43 -12.03 7.66
CA GLN A 111 -5.27 -11.26 8.10
C GLN A 111 -5.60 -9.78 8.35
N TYR A 112 -6.44 -9.18 7.50
CA TYR A 112 -6.73 -7.75 7.51
C TYR A 112 -8.13 -7.42 8.04
N GLU A 113 -8.24 -6.33 8.76
CA GLU A 113 -9.51 -5.59 8.87
C GLU A 113 -9.68 -4.74 7.61
N ILE A 114 -10.88 -4.75 7.02
CA ILE A 114 -11.18 -4.06 5.77
C ILE A 114 -12.25 -2.99 6.01
N LEU A 115 -11.86 -1.74 5.88
CA LEU A 115 -12.75 -0.59 6.05
C LEU A 115 -12.99 0.07 4.69
N VAL A 116 -14.25 0.08 4.24
CA VAL A 116 -14.64 0.66 2.95
C VAL A 116 -15.39 1.96 3.16
N PHE A 117 -14.91 3.05 2.57
CA PHE A 117 -15.46 4.40 2.64
C PHE A 117 -16.08 4.78 1.30
N GLN A 118 -17.41 4.77 1.25
CA GLN A 118 -18.16 5.07 0.03
C GLN A 118 -18.20 6.56 -0.24
N ARG A 119 -18.02 6.95 -1.51
CA ARG A 119 -18.16 8.35 -1.91
C ARG A 119 -19.60 8.80 -2.16
N GLY A 120 -20.58 7.86 -2.19
CA GLY A 120 -22.01 8.15 -2.26
C GLY A 120 -22.71 7.78 -3.57
N ASP A 121 -21.97 7.42 -4.61
CA ASP A 121 -22.54 7.03 -5.93
C ASP A 121 -22.55 5.51 -6.14
N PHE A 122 -22.15 4.72 -5.17
CA PHE A 122 -22.04 3.25 -5.18
C PHE A 122 -21.12 2.69 -6.28
N PHE A 123 -20.41 3.54 -7.00
CA PHE A 123 -19.59 3.14 -8.13
C PHE A 123 -18.18 2.79 -7.70
N GLU A 124 -17.51 3.67 -6.96
CA GLU A 124 -16.19 3.41 -6.37
C GLU A 124 -16.09 3.95 -4.95
N SER A 125 -15.13 3.43 -4.21
CA SER A 125 -14.84 3.78 -2.82
C SER A 125 -13.34 3.87 -2.62
N CYS A 126 -12.93 4.45 -1.50
CA CYS A 126 -11.62 4.21 -0.93
C CYS A 126 -11.72 3.10 0.11
N ALA A 127 -10.70 2.26 0.23
CA ALA A 127 -10.61 1.27 1.29
C ALA A 127 -9.29 1.41 2.05
N ILE A 128 -9.32 1.14 3.35
CA ILE A 128 -8.14 1.06 4.20
C ILE A 128 -8.14 -0.31 4.87
N LEU A 129 -7.08 -1.06 4.66
CA LEU A 129 -6.86 -2.37 5.23
C LEU A 129 -5.66 -2.29 6.18
N TYR A 130 -5.73 -2.96 7.32
CA TYR A 130 -4.61 -3.07 8.24
C TYR A 130 -4.55 -4.45 8.88
N LYS A 131 -3.34 -4.95 9.18
CA LYS A 131 -3.13 -6.24 9.84
C LYS A 131 -3.73 -6.23 11.25
N LYS A 132 -4.68 -7.12 11.52
CA LYS A 132 -5.44 -7.20 12.78
C LYS A 132 -4.57 -7.53 13.99
N ASP A 133 -3.56 -8.36 13.81
CA ASP A 133 -2.65 -8.77 14.88
C ASP A 133 -1.70 -7.64 15.28
N ARG A 134 -1.38 -6.74 14.37
CA ARG A 134 -0.44 -5.65 14.59
C ARG A 134 -1.11 -4.36 15.07
N PHE A 135 -2.26 -3.99 14.50
CA PHE A 135 -2.88 -2.70 14.80
C PHE A 135 -4.20 -2.82 15.57
N GLU A 136 -4.51 -1.76 16.30
CA GLU A 136 -5.80 -1.50 16.94
C GLU A 136 -6.43 -0.26 16.31
N LEU A 137 -7.67 -0.36 15.86
CA LEU A 137 -8.44 0.77 15.37
C LEU A 137 -8.94 1.62 16.55
N ILE A 138 -8.60 2.91 16.54
CA ILE A 138 -9.09 3.87 17.52
C ILE A 138 -10.33 4.62 16.98
N SER A 139 -10.23 5.13 15.74
CA SER A 139 -11.34 5.85 15.11
C SER A 139 -11.17 5.88 13.58
N THR A 140 -12.27 6.21 12.91
CA THR A 140 -12.32 6.49 11.47
C THR A 140 -12.86 7.87 11.23
N GLU A 141 -12.47 8.46 10.09
CA GLU A 141 -12.97 9.74 9.62
C GLU A 141 -13.06 9.71 8.10
N HIS A 142 -14.10 10.31 7.53
CA HIS A 142 -14.14 10.61 6.10
C HIS A 142 -14.99 11.86 5.84
N PHE A 143 -14.69 12.56 4.75
CA PHE A 143 -15.45 13.72 4.30
C PHE A 143 -15.30 13.90 2.79
N TRP A 144 -16.26 14.65 2.20
CA TRP A 144 -16.26 14.94 0.77
C TRP A 144 -15.36 16.12 0.44
N LEU A 145 -14.63 15.98 -0.66
CA LEU A 145 -13.70 17.01 -1.12
C LEU A 145 -14.45 18.08 -1.95
N SER A 146 -15.23 18.86 -1.24
CA SER A 146 -16.13 19.89 -1.77
C SER A 146 -16.23 21.08 -0.80
N GLU A 147 -17.06 22.07 -1.14
CA GLU A 147 -17.39 23.20 -0.25
C GLU A 147 -18.40 22.83 0.85
N THR A 148 -19.01 21.64 0.76
CA THR A 148 -19.90 21.05 1.78
C THR A 148 -19.41 19.66 2.15
N PRO A 149 -18.30 19.56 2.93
CA PRO A 149 -17.61 18.29 3.18
C PRO A 149 -18.40 17.30 4.05
N GLU A 150 -19.47 17.72 4.69
CA GLU A 150 -20.28 16.91 5.61
C GLU A 150 -21.29 16.00 4.88
N GLU A 151 -21.52 16.24 3.58
CA GLU A 151 -22.50 15.49 2.80
C GLU A 151 -21.98 15.16 1.39
N PRO A 152 -22.51 14.10 0.71
CA PRO A 152 -22.13 13.75 -0.64
C PRO A 152 -22.34 14.92 -1.61
N SER A 153 -21.26 15.57 -2.02
CA SER A 153 -21.33 16.77 -2.84
C SER A 153 -20.12 16.93 -3.75
N LYS A 154 -20.30 17.69 -4.81
CA LYS A 154 -19.26 18.14 -5.75
C LYS A 154 -19.22 19.65 -5.77
N SER A 155 -18.03 20.22 -5.87
CA SER A 155 -17.85 21.68 -6.00
C SER A 155 -16.87 22.00 -7.11
N TRP A 156 -16.85 23.27 -7.49
CA TRP A 156 -16.00 23.79 -8.57
C TRP A 156 -16.36 23.12 -9.91
N ASP A 157 -15.36 22.64 -10.65
CA ASP A 157 -15.52 21.91 -11.92
C ASP A 157 -15.45 20.38 -11.73
N ALA A 158 -15.66 19.85 -10.50
CA ALA A 158 -15.51 18.43 -10.20
C ALA A 158 -16.43 17.54 -11.04
N GLU A 159 -15.84 16.53 -11.67
CA GLU A 159 -16.54 15.52 -12.45
C GLU A 159 -17.12 14.42 -11.57
N TYR A 160 -16.40 14.07 -10.48
CA TYR A 160 -16.74 12.97 -9.61
C TYR A 160 -16.93 13.42 -8.16
N LEU A 161 -17.70 12.64 -7.39
CA LEU A 161 -17.65 12.69 -5.94
C LEU A 161 -16.29 12.18 -5.49
N ARG A 162 -15.55 12.96 -4.71
CA ARG A 162 -14.24 12.57 -4.16
C ARG A 162 -14.24 12.73 -2.66
N ILE A 163 -13.56 11.83 -1.97
CA ILE A 163 -13.47 11.82 -0.51
C ILE A 163 -12.00 11.78 -0.05
N TYR A 164 -11.79 12.26 1.15
CA TYR A 164 -10.70 11.84 2.01
C TYR A 164 -11.25 10.86 3.02
N ALA A 165 -10.55 9.77 3.27
CA ALA A 165 -10.88 8.81 4.31
C ALA A 165 -9.64 8.48 5.13
N SER A 166 -9.79 8.29 6.43
CA SER A 166 -8.66 7.94 7.29
C SER A 166 -9.07 7.07 8.47
N THR A 167 -8.06 6.36 9.00
CA THR A 167 -8.12 5.60 10.24
C THR A 167 -7.06 6.12 11.21
N LEU A 168 -7.40 6.25 12.48
CA LEU A 168 -6.43 6.39 13.56
C LEU A 168 -6.12 5.01 14.10
N LEU A 169 -4.88 4.58 13.96
CA LEU A 169 -4.39 3.26 14.35
C LEU A 169 -3.39 3.38 15.50
N ARG A 170 -3.43 2.41 16.42
CA ARG A 170 -2.35 2.17 17.39
C ARG A 170 -1.55 0.96 16.94
N ASP A 171 -0.25 1.13 16.75
CA ASP A 171 0.68 0.02 16.56
C ASP A 171 0.95 -0.68 17.89
N LYS A 172 0.56 -1.94 18.01
CA LYS A 172 0.70 -2.73 19.25
C LYS A 172 2.16 -3.04 19.59
N LEU A 173 3.07 -2.98 18.60
CA LEU A 173 4.49 -3.22 18.83
C LEU A 173 5.19 -1.99 19.43
N SER A 174 4.96 -0.80 18.86
CA SER A 174 5.57 0.45 19.35
C SER A 174 4.73 1.18 20.38
N ASN A 175 3.45 0.82 20.53
CA ASN A 175 2.41 1.54 21.29
C ASN A 175 2.20 3.00 20.84
N LYS A 176 2.67 3.36 19.64
CA LYS A 176 2.48 4.68 19.04
C LYS A 176 1.19 4.71 18.20
N THR A 177 0.60 5.89 18.08
CA THR A 177 -0.59 6.11 17.24
C THR A 177 -0.23 6.91 16.01
N PHE A 178 -0.91 6.65 14.90
CA PHE A 178 -0.80 7.44 13.68
C PHE A 178 -2.09 7.38 12.87
N ARG A 179 -2.30 8.38 12.03
CA ARG A 179 -3.42 8.46 11.11
C ARG A 179 -2.98 8.01 9.72
N ALA A 180 -3.62 6.98 9.21
CA ALA A 180 -3.47 6.50 7.83
C ALA A 180 -4.62 7.06 6.99
N GLY A 181 -4.33 7.94 6.05
CA GLY A 181 -5.31 8.60 5.18
C GLY A 181 -5.14 8.24 3.72
N THR A 182 -6.27 8.21 2.99
CA THR A 182 -6.31 7.93 1.56
C THR A 182 -7.27 8.85 0.82
N THR A 183 -6.97 9.07 -0.46
CA THR A 183 -7.81 9.87 -1.36
C THR A 183 -7.66 9.42 -2.81
N HIS A 184 -8.61 9.81 -3.65
CA HIS A 184 -8.51 9.78 -5.10
C HIS A 184 -9.01 11.13 -5.61
N LEU A 185 -8.10 12.00 -6.08
CA LEU A 185 -8.44 13.36 -6.49
C LEU A 185 -9.11 13.38 -7.87
N ASP A 186 -9.83 14.47 -8.17
CA ASP A 186 -10.52 14.65 -9.43
C ASP A 186 -9.56 14.92 -10.59
N LEU A 187 -10.01 14.64 -11.81
CA LEU A 187 -9.29 14.97 -13.05
C LEU A 187 -9.43 16.45 -13.41
N ALA A 188 -10.55 17.07 -13.04
CA ALA A 188 -10.83 18.46 -13.33
C ALA A 188 -9.85 19.41 -12.61
N LYS A 189 -9.33 20.38 -13.35
CA LYS A 189 -8.15 21.18 -12.95
C LYS A 189 -8.37 21.99 -11.68
N VAL A 190 -9.52 22.67 -11.56
CA VAL A 190 -9.78 23.55 -10.39
C VAL A 190 -10.12 22.70 -9.18
N ALA A 191 -11.01 21.71 -9.34
CA ALA A 191 -11.41 20.78 -8.28
C ALA A 191 -10.20 20.05 -7.73
N ARG A 192 -9.35 19.45 -8.57
CA ARG A 192 -8.13 18.75 -8.15
C ARG A 192 -7.21 19.64 -7.30
N GLY A 193 -7.02 20.90 -7.71
CA GLY A 193 -6.22 21.87 -6.95
C GLY A 193 -6.79 22.18 -5.57
N LYS A 194 -8.12 22.36 -5.48
CA LYS A 194 -8.84 22.62 -4.23
C LYS A 194 -8.86 21.40 -3.32
N GLN A 195 -9.21 20.25 -3.88
CA GLN A 195 -9.23 18.96 -3.18
C GLN A 195 -7.85 18.60 -2.60
N ARG A 196 -6.78 18.72 -3.41
CA ARG A 196 -5.41 18.57 -2.95
C ARG A 196 -5.12 19.46 -1.73
N LYS A 197 -5.52 20.74 -1.78
CA LYS A 197 -5.31 21.66 -0.65
C LYS A 197 -6.03 21.18 0.61
N MET A 198 -7.28 20.75 0.50
CA MET A 198 -8.05 20.22 1.64
C MET A 198 -7.35 19.04 2.29
N VAL A 199 -6.93 18.05 1.48
CA VAL A 199 -6.28 16.83 1.96
C VAL A 199 -4.93 17.12 2.61
N VAL A 200 -4.10 17.96 1.99
CA VAL A 200 -2.76 18.30 2.48
C VAL A 200 -2.85 19.10 3.79
N ASP A 201 -3.73 20.10 3.85
CA ASP A 201 -3.92 20.90 5.06
C ASP A 201 -4.47 20.07 6.22
N HIS A 202 -5.44 19.19 5.94
CA HIS A 202 -5.99 18.28 6.95
C HIS A 202 -4.91 17.38 7.53
N THR A 203 -4.09 16.77 6.68
CA THR A 203 -2.97 15.91 7.11
C THR A 203 -1.93 16.66 7.91
N ALA A 204 -1.54 17.86 7.48
CA ALA A 204 -0.55 18.68 8.16
C ALA A 204 -1.01 19.15 9.55
N ASN A 205 -2.32 19.42 9.70
CA ASN A 205 -2.93 19.90 10.95
C ASN A 205 -3.39 18.75 11.87
N SER A 206 -3.19 17.48 11.50
CA SER A 206 -3.48 16.35 12.38
C SER A 206 -2.74 16.50 13.72
N ALA A 207 -3.40 16.17 14.83
CA ALA A 207 -2.77 16.13 16.15
C ALA A 207 -1.71 15.02 16.24
N GLU A 208 -1.97 13.89 15.57
CA GLU A 208 -1.12 12.71 15.54
C GLU A 208 -0.15 12.74 14.34
N PRO A 209 0.91 11.92 14.35
CA PRO A 209 1.62 11.53 13.15
C PRO A 209 0.61 11.11 12.06
N ALA A 210 0.76 11.64 10.84
CA ALA A 210 -0.23 11.40 9.79
C ALA A 210 0.42 11.12 8.44
N ILE A 211 -0.17 10.17 7.74
CA ILE A 211 0.14 9.78 6.37
C ILE A 211 -1.07 10.11 5.51
N VAL A 212 -0.85 10.63 4.32
CA VAL A 212 -1.85 10.67 3.26
C VAL A 212 -1.28 10.07 2.00
N CYS A 213 -2.05 9.20 1.36
CA CYS A 213 -1.67 8.56 0.12
C CYS A 213 -2.85 8.48 -0.85
N GLY A 214 -2.58 8.00 -2.04
CA GLY A 214 -3.59 7.70 -3.04
C GLY A 214 -3.25 8.23 -4.42
N ASP A 215 -4.24 8.17 -5.31
CA ASP A 215 -4.16 8.71 -6.65
C ASP A 215 -4.44 10.22 -6.64
N PHE A 216 -3.37 10.99 -6.76
CA PHE A 216 -3.45 12.46 -6.79
C PHE A 216 -3.78 13.00 -8.19
N ASN A 217 -3.78 12.15 -9.21
CA ASN A 217 -3.99 12.54 -10.61
C ASN A 217 -3.03 13.65 -11.09
N PHE A 218 -1.87 13.77 -10.47
CA PHE A 218 -0.73 14.59 -10.91
C PHE A 218 0.58 14.03 -10.35
N ASP A 219 1.66 14.26 -11.08
CA ASP A 219 3.01 13.84 -10.67
C ASP A 219 3.86 15.02 -10.15
N ALA A 220 5.12 14.72 -9.76
CA ALA A 220 6.06 15.69 -9.19
C ALA A 220 6.47 16.83 -10.16
N ARG A 221 6.11 16.79 -11.44
CA ARG A 221 6.38 17.85 -12.42
C ARG A 221 5.25 18.87 -12.49
N HIS A 222 4.08 18.55 -11.92
CA HIS A 222 2.91 19.42 -11.94
C HIS A 222 3.02 20.51 -10.87
N ASP A 223 2.55 21.73 -11.18
CA ASP A 223 2.57 22.87 -10.24
C ASP A 223 1.87 22.59 -8.89
N LEU A 224 0.85 21.73 -8.91
CA LEU A 224 0.15 21.32 -7.70
C LEU A 224 1.06 20.60 -6.69
N TYR A 225 2.10 19.91 -7.15
CA TYR A 225 3.04 19.20 -6.29
C TYR A 225 3.81 20.10 -5.34
N LEU A 226 4.15 21.32 -5.77
CA LEU A 226 4.91 22.27 -4.94
C LEU A 226 4.23 22.58 -3.61
N TYR A 227 2.90 22.65 -3.60
CA TYR A 227 2.19 22.88 -2.35
C TYR A 227 2.31 21.67 -1.40
N CYS A 228 2.23 20.46 -1.94
CA CYS A 228 2.37 19.25 -1.13
C CYS A 228 3.72 19.22 -0.41
N ILE A 229 4.83 19.39 -1.14
CA ILE A 229 6.19 19.32 -0.57
C ILE A 229 6.58 20.54 0.28
N ASN A 230 5.91 21.67 0.12
CA ASN A 230 6.07 22.82 1.00
C ASN A 230 5.37 22.62 2.35
N THR A 231 4.42 21.67 2.43
CA THR A 231 3.57 21.45 3.61
C THR A 231 3.86 20.11 4.29
N LEU A 232 4.02 19.05 3.51
CA LEU A 232 4.30 17.68 3.94
C LEU A 232 5.66 17.22 3.38
N ASN A 233 6.12 16.06 3.80
CA ASN A 233 7.25 15.38 3.18
C ASN A 233 6.75 14.31 2.20
N ASP A 234 7.28 14.29 0.97
CA ASP A 234 7.10 13.19 0.01
C ASP A 234 8.07 12.06 0.38
N CYS A 235 7.51 10.87 0.70
CA CYS A 235 8.30 9.70 1.08
C CYS A 235 9.35 9.34 0.03
N ARG A 236 9.05 9.53 -1.27
CA ARG A 236 9.98 9.28 -2.36
C ARG A 236 11.26 10.12 -2.28
N THR A 237 11.17 11.34 -1.75
CA THR A 237 12.33 12.26 -1.67
C THR A 237 13.17 12.07 -0.41
N LEU A 238 12.71 11.25 0.53
CA LEU A 238 13.41 11.02 1.80
C LEU A 238 14.39 9.84 1.74
N VAL A 239 14.40 9.08 0.65
CA VAL A 239 15.30 7.95 0.45
C VAL A 239 16.17 8.14 -0.80
N THR A 240 17.39 7.62 -0.76
CA THR A 240 18.37 7.80 -1.85
C THR A 240 18.11 6.89 -3.05
N ASN A 241 17.48 5.74 -2.83
CA ASN A 241 17.26 4.69 -3.84
C ASN A 241 15.77 4.53 -4.20
N ALA A 242 15.00 5.63 -4.15
CA ALA A 242 13.59 5.59 -4.54
C ALA A 242 13.42 5.18 -6.00
N THR A 243 12.44 4.32 -6.28
CA THR A 243 12.03 4.04 -7.64
C THR A 243 11.49 5.31 -8.31
N THR A 244 11.95 5.60 -9.52
CA THR A 244 11.58 6.81 -10.27
C THR A 244 10.60 6.52 -11.42
N THR A 245 10.06 5.31 -11.51
CA THR A 245 9.07 4.92 -12.53
C THR A 245 7.69 5.48 -12.20
N ALA A 246 6.88 5.70 -13.26
CA ALA A 246 5.48 6.07 -13.09
C ALA A 246 4.70 4.95 -12.41
N SER A 247 3.73 5.31 -11.57
CA SER A 247 2.76 4.37 -11.03
C SER A 247 1.61 4.10 -12.01
N TYR A 248 1.19 5.08 -12.81
CA TYR A 248 0.20 4.86 -13.87
C TYR A 248 0.83 4.24 -15.10
N ASN A 249 0.35 3.07 -15.51
CA ASN A 249 0.82 2.30 -16.68
C ASN A 249 -0.19 2.30 -17.84
N GLY A 250 -1.48 2.59 -17.57
CA GLY A 250 -2.54 2.64 -18.58
C GLY A 250 -2.71 1.34 -19.38
N TYR A 251 -2.32 0.19 -18.83
CA TYR A 251 -2.23 -1.11 -19.51
C TYR A 251 -1.29 -1.13 -20.73
N ASN A 252 -0.29 -0.29 -20.73
CA ASN A 252 0.62 -0.18 -21.85
C ASN A 252 1.82 -1.12 -21.71
N VAL A 253 1.81 -2.22 -22.45
CA VAL A 253 2.87 -3.26 -22.45
C VAL A 253 4.22 -2.76 -22.95
N ASP A 254 4.27 -1.68 -23.74
CA ASP A 254 5.50 -1.15 -24.33
C ASP A 254 6.21 -0.14 -23.40
N GLY A 255 5.72 0.07 -22.18
CA GLY A 255 6.28 1.01 -21.22
C GLY A 255 6.15 2.49 -21.64
N GLN A 256 5.35 2.75 -22.66
CA GLN A 256 5.07 4.10 -23.16
C GLN A 256 3.78 4.60 -22.49
N ILE A 257 3.91 5.57 -21.61
CA ILE A 257 2.74 6.25 -21.04
C ILE A 257 2.23 7.23 -22.09
N LEU A 258 0.97 7.11 -22.46
CA LEU A 258 0.31 8.07 -23.34
C LEU A 258 -0.15 9.28 -22.50
N ASP A 259 -0.07 10.49 -23.07
CA ASP A 259 -0.75 11.65 -22.49
C ASP A 259 -2.25 11.66 -22.86
N ASP A 260 -2.97 12.65 -22.36
CA ASP A 260 -4.42 12.79 -22.58
C ASP A 260 -4.78 12.91 -24.08
N ASP A 261 -3.80 13.27 -24.92
CA ASP A 261 -3.95 13.40 -26.40
C ASP A 261 -3.48 12.12 -27.14
N GLY A 262 -3.09 11.06 -26.40
CA GLY A 262 -2.61 9.81 -26.97
C GLY A 262 -1.16 9.87 -27.48
N ALA A 263 -0.42 10.93 -27.19
CA ALA A 263 0.99 11.02 -27.51
C ALA A 263 1.85 10.27 -26.46
N VAL A 264 2.88 9.57 -26.93
CA VAL A 264 3.81 8.84 -26.09
C VAL A 264 4.57 9.83 -25.19
N LYS A 265 4.27 9.82 -23.89
CA LYS A 265 5.14 10.45 -22.90
C LYS A 265 6.38 9.59 -22.76
N ASN A 266 7.52 10.09 -23.18
CA ASN A 266 8.80 9.39 -23.03
C ASN A 266 8.97 8.89 -21.60
N GLY A 267 8.98 7.61 -21.45
CA GLY A 267 9.08 6.61 -20.41
C GLY A 267 9.66 6.85 -19.03
N TYR A 268 9.77 8.07 -18.54
CA TYR A 268 10.17 8.36 -17.17
C TYR A 268 9.16 9.34 -16.56
N GLY A 269 7.94 8.84 -16.33
CA GLY A 269 6.95 9.54 -15.52
C GLY A 269 7.25 9.36 -14.03
N TYR A 270 6.89 10.34 -13.22
CA TYR A 270 6.85 10.17 -11.78
C TYR A 270 5.52 9.55 -11.37
N PRO A 271 5.45 8.90 -10.18
CA PRO A 271 4.19 8.38 -9.66
C PRO A 271 3.13 9.47 -9.52
N ILE A 272 1.89 9.16 -9.92
CA ILE A 272 0.69 9.94 -9.58
C ILE A 272 0.01 9.38 -8.33
N ASP A 273 0.29 8.11 -7.99
CA ASP A 273 -0.02 7.51 -6.70
C ASP A 273 1.11 7.91 -5.73
N GLN A 274 0.78 8.77 -4.77
CA GLN A 274 1.76 9.44 -3.93
C GLN A 274 1.54 9.08 -2.46
N ILE A 275 2.62 9.12 -1.68
CA ILE A 275 2.59 8.93 -0.23
C ILE A 275 3.32 10.12 0.40
N PHE A 276 2.56 10.93 1.13
CA PHE A 276 3.08 12.05 1.90
C PHE A 276 2.92 11.79 3.39
N VAL A 277 3.90 12.25 4.16
CA VAL A 277 3.89 12.17 5.62
C VAL A 277 3.96 13.56 6.24
N LYS A 278 3.29 13.74 7.38
CA LYS A 278 3.45 14.94 8.20
C LYS A 278 4.93 15.14 8.55
N ARG A 279 5.40 16.38 8.50
CA ARG A 279 6.80 16.72 8.77
C ARG A 279 7.24 16.22 10.14
N ASP A 280 8.46 15.71 10.20
CA ASP A 280 9.13 15.24 11.41
C ASP A 280 8.42 14.08 12.16
N ALA A 281 7.35 13.53 11.58
CA ALA A 281 6.53 12.50 12.21
C ALA A 281 6.98 11.06 11.89
N PHE A 282 7.72 10.88 10.78
CA PHE A 282 8.15 9.56 10.33
C PHE A 282 9.57 9.58 9.78
N THR A 283 10.26 8.46 9.95
CA THR A 283 11.47 8.12 9.18
C THR A 283 11.07 7.15 8.08
N VAL A 284 11.48 7.44 6.84
CA VAL A 284 11.24 6.60 5.67
C VAL A 284 12.51 5.78 5.40
N HIS A 285 12.38 4.46 5.38
CA HIS A 285 13.48 3.51 5.20
C HIS A 285 13.59 3.04 3.75
N SER A 286 12.46 2.85 3.07
CA SER A 286 12.42 2.47 1.65
C SER A 286 11.22 3.07 0.93
N TYR A 287 11.32 3.17 -0.41
CA TYR A 287 10.26 3.58 -1.31
C TYR A 287 10.37 2.82 -2.63
N ASN A 288 9.32 2.14 -3.02
CA ASN A 288 9.28 1.35 -4.25
C ASN A 288 7.94 1.49 -4.98
N VAL A 289 8.02 1.52 -6.31
CA VAL A 289 6.87 1.26 -7.20
C VAL A 289 7.01 -0.16 -7.69
N LEU A 290 6.01 -1.02 -7.47
CA LEU A 290 6.04 -2.42 -7.89
C LEU A 290 5.67 -2.54 -9.37
N ASN A 291 6.55 -2.06 -10.24
CA ASN A 291 6.36 -1.90 -11.67
C ASN A 291 6.64 -3.17 -12.48
N TYR A 292 6.15 -4.30 -12.03
CA TYR A 292 6.27 -5.57 -12.72
C TYR A 292 4.92 -6.19 -13.06
N LEU A 293 4.92 -7.05 -14.05
CA LEU A 293 3.76 -7.82 -14.50
C LEU A 293 3.76 -9.19 -13.82
N ILE A 294 2.57 -9.68 -13.50
CA ILE A 294 2.38 -11.03 -12.97
C ILE A 294 1.92 -11.91 -14.12
N ASP A 295 2.72 -12.92 -14.47
CA ASP A 295 2.51 -13.79 -15.65
C ASP A 295 2.27 -13.00 -16.94
N GLY A 296 3.01 -11.90 -17.11
CA GLY A 296 2.89 -11.01 -18.27
C GLY A 296 1.62 -10.19 -18.34
N LYS A 297 0.87 -10.05 -17.21
CA LYS A 297 -0.40 -9.33 -17.13
C LYS A 297 -0.32 -8.20 -16.12
N PHE A 298 -1.04 -7.13 -16.40
CA PHE A 298 -1.28 -6.04 -15.46
C PHE A 298 -2.40 -6.41 -14.48
N SER A 299 -2.21 -6.13 -13.20
CA SER A 299 -3.22 -6.26 -12.17
C SER A 299 -4.19 -5.07 -12.13
N SER A 300 -3.71 -3.90 -12.55
CA SER A 300 -4.42 -2.62 -12.67
C SER A 300 -3.73 -1.78 -13.74
N ASP A 301 -4.36 -0.69 -14.18
CA ASP A 301 -3.69 0.35 -14.96
C ASP A 301 -2.76 1.25 -14.11
N HIS A 302 -2.68 0.94 -12.81
CA HIS A 302 -1.68 1.48 -11.89
C HIS A 302 -0.81 0.37 -11.32
N PHE A 303 0.42 0.72 -10.93
CA PHE A 303 1.30 -0.08 -10.10
C PHE A 303 1.21 0.36 -8.65
N PRO A 304 1.26 -0.56 -7.68
CA PRO A 304 1.27 -0.21 -6.27
C PRO A 304 2.53 0.57 -5.89
N VAL A 305 2.39 1.47 -4.92
CA VAL A 305 3.51 2.18 -4.29
C VAL A 305 3.63 1.72 -2.85
N VAL A 306 4.84 1.34 -2.44
CA VAL A 306 5.14 0.74 -1.14
C VAL A 306 6.26 1.51 -0.46
N VAL A 307 6.10 1.78 0.83
CA VAL A 307 7.12 2.39 1.68
C VAL A 307 7.29 1.61 2.97
N GLU A 308 8.50 1.59 3.50
CA GLU A 308 8.78 1.15 4.87
C GLU A 308 9.02 2.37 5.74
N LEU A 309 8.32 2.45 6.86
CA LEU A 309 8.27 3.60 7.75
C LEU A 309 8.50 3.20 9.21
N SER A 310 9.05 4.14 10.00
CA SER A 310 8.93 4.12 11.47
C SER A 310 8.37 5.44 11.96
N ILE A 311 7.57 5.39 13.06
CA ILE A 311 7.02 6.58 13.70
C ILE A 311 8.10 7.16 14.61
N ASN A 312 8.41 8.44 14.44
CA ASN A 312 9.39 9.15 15.27
C ASN A 312 8.88 9.33 16.71
N ASP A 313 9.82 9.62 17.64
CA ASP A 313 9.49 9.93 19.05
C ASP A 313 8.84 11.28 19.22
#